data_f750c913b07a10d33bac824d3adcae28
#
_entry.id   f750c913b07a10d33bac824d3adcae28
#
_cell.length_a   1.000
_cell.length_b   1.000
_cell.length_c   1.000
_cell.angle_alpha   90.00
_cell.angle_beta   90.00
_cell.angle_gamma   90.00
#
_symmetry.space_group_name_H-M   'P 1'
#
loop_
_entity.id
_entity.type
_entity.pdbx_description
1 polymer ?
#
loop_
_entity_poly.entity_id
_entity_poly.type
_entity_poly.pdbx_seq_one_letter_code
_entity_poly.pdbx_strand_id
1 'polypeptide(L)'
;MSRSQRNSGFALLSAMITVTIVAAISASAFWVRWRSVEVEIADQGRHQISWLIRGALAWSRLILSEDAKANAQRPVDHLAEPWAIELNDSKISTFVSYDQKQLEGDAEVFLSGKIVDEQGMLNVRN
;
A
#
# COMPACT_ATOMS: atom_id res chain seq x y z
N MET A 1 42.74 -52.24 22.11
CA MET A 1 41.86 -51.30 21.39
C MET A 1 42.38 -49.90 21.59
N SER A 2 42.80 -49.29 20.51
CA SER A 2 43.67 -48.10 20.48
C SER A 2 42.93 -46.83 20.94
N ARG A 3 43.57 -46.00 21.75
CA ARG A 3 43.13 -44.64 22.14
C ARG A 3 42.76 -43.76 20.96
N SER A 4 43.32 -44.01 19.81
CA SER A 4 43.08 -43.32 18.54
C SER A 4 41.62 -43.45 18.04
N GLN A 5 41.01 -44.64 18.13
CA GLN A 5 39.62 -44.83 17.65
C GLN A 5 38.58 -44.13 18.52
N ARG A 6 38.85 -43.94 19.81
CA ARG A 6 37.95 -43.27 20.76
C ARG A 6 37.93 -41.75 20.53
N ASN A 7 39.06 -41.18 20.11
CA ASN A 7 39.16 -39.77 19.79
C ASN A 7 38.48 -39.43 18.46
N SER A 8 38.50 -40.32 17.46
CA SER A 8 37.82 -40.15 16.18
C SER A 8 36.29 -40.11 16.34
N GLY A 9 35.71 -40.93 17.22
CA GLY A 9 34.28 -40.91 17.51
C GLY A 9 33.83 -39.61 18.17
N PHE A 10 34.61 -39.09 19.11
CA PHE A 10 34.33 -37.82 19.78
C PHE A 10 34.43 -36.63 18.80
N ALA A 11 35.43 -36.62 17.94
CA ALA A 11 35.57 -35.57 16.93
C ALA A 11 34.38 -35.56 15.94
N LEU A 12 33.89 -36.73 15.55
CA LEU A 12 32.73 -36.82 14.67
C LEU A 12 31.46 -36.31 15.36
N LEU A 13 31.22 -36.69 16.61
CA LEU A 13 30.08 -36.19 17.39
C LEU A 13 30.12 -34.69 17.60
N SER A 14 31.27 -34.11 17.93
CA SER A 14 31.43 -32.67 18.09
C SER A 14 31.20 -31.93 16.78
N ALA A 15 31.67 -32.45 15.64
CA ALA A 15 31.42 -31.89 14.33
C ALA A 15 29.92 -31.91 13.96
N MET A 16 29.22 -33.01 14.23
CA MET A 16 27.78 -33.11 14.00
C MET A 16 26.99 -32.13 14.87
N ILE A 17 27.36 -31.97 16.14
CA ILE A 17 26.70 -30.99 17.02
C ILE A 17 26.93 -29.56 16.52
N THR A 18 28.15 -29.21 16.16
CA THR A 18 28.42 -27.84 15.64
C THR A 18 27.65 -27.56 14.35
N VAL A 19 27.59 -28.50 13.42
CA VAL A 19 26.83 -28.36 12.18
C VAL A 19 25.33 -28.20 12.47
N THR A 20 24.77 -29.02 13.38
CA THR A 20 23.34 -28.90 13.71
C THR A 20 23.00 -27.56 14.38
N ILE A 21 23.88 -27.06 15.25
CA ILE A 21 23.69 -25.75 15.89
C ILE A 21 23.73 -24.62 14.83
N VAL A 22 24.73 -24.65 13.96
CA VAL A 22 24.86 -23.66 12.88
C VAL A 22 23.64 -23.70 11.94
N ALA A 23 23.18 -24.91 11.56
CA ALA A 23 22.00 -25.09 10.74
C ALA A 23 20.73 -24.53 11.41
N ALA A 24 20.55 -24.80 12.72
CA ALA A 24 19.41 -24.28 13.47
C ALA A 24 19.39 -22.76 13.57
N ILE A 25 20.57 -22.13 13.83
CA ILE A 25 20.69 -20.66 13.85
C ILE A 25 20.41 -20.07 12.47
N SER A 26 20.94 -20.67 11.41
CA SER A 26 20.72 -20.22 10.04
C SER A 26 19.25 -20.33 9.65
N ALA A 27 18.58 -21.41 9.98
CA ALA A 27 17.15 -21.60 9.73
C ALA A 27 16.30 -20.55 10.45
N SER A 28 16.62 -20.26 11.73
CA SER A 28 15.90 -19.25 12.50
C SER A 28 16.09 -17.83 11.91
N ALA A 29 17.28 -17.49 11.49
CA ALA A 29 17.57 -16.20 10.85
C ALA A 29 16.84 -16.05 9.52
N PHE A 30 16.75 -17.13 8.73
CA PHE A 30 16.00 -17.14 7.48
C PHE A 30 14.49 -16.93 7.70
N TRP A 31 13.92 -17.58 8.72
CA TRP A 31 12.50 -17.42 9.09
C TRP A 31 12.16 -15.98 9.50
N VAL A 32 13.02 -15.35 10.29
CA VAL A 32 12.83 -13.95 10.69
C VAL A 32 12.87 -13.01 9.47
N ARG A 33 13.80 -13.23 8.55
CA ARG A 33 13.90 -12.43 7.32
C ARG A 33 12.69 -12.60 6.41
N TRP A 34 12.21 -13.82 6.23
CA TRP A 34 11.00 -14.06 5.43
C TRP A 34 9.81 -13.27 5.99
N ARG A 35 9.59 -13.36 7.29
CA ARG A 35 8.48 -12.66 7.92
C ARG A 35 8.59 -11.13 7.80
N SER A 36 9.79 -10.58 7.89
CA SER A 36 9.98 -9.13 7.72
C SER A 36 9.70 -8.67 6.29
N VAL A 37 10.01 -9.46 5.28
CA VAL A 37 9.69 -9.14 3.88
C VAL A 37 8.17 -9.14 3.64
N GLU A 38 7.43 -10.09 4.19
CA GLU A 38 5.96 -10.08 4.07
C GLU A 38 5.32 -8.84 4.70
N VAL A 39 5.81 -8.43 5.88
CA VAL A 39 5.34 -7.21 6.55
C VAL A 39 5.69 -5.98 5.73
N GLU A 40 6.89 -5.90 5.19
CA GLU A 40 7.35 -4.77 4.36
C GLU A 40 6.51 -4.62 3.09
N ILE A 41 6.20 -5.72 2.39
CA ILE A 41 5.33 -5.70 1.20
C ILE A 41 3.92 -5.19 1.56
N ALA A 42 3.36 -5.66 2.66
CA ALA A 42 2.04 -5.21 3.12
C ALA A 42 2.04 -3.72 3.50
N ASP A 43 3.11 -3.24 4.10
CA ASP A 43 3.26 -1.85 4.52
C ASP A 43 3.46 -0.92 3.32
N GLN A 44 4.25 -1.31 2.33
CA GLN A 44 4.38 -0.59 1.06
C GLN A 44 3.02 -0.42 0.36
N GLY A 45 2.19 -1.47 0.31
CA GLY A 45 0.86 -1.39 -0.26
C GLY A 45 -0.04 -0.38 0.47
N ARG A 46 0.00 -0.33 1.80
CA ARG A 46 -0.73 0.65 2.60
C ARG A 46 -0.26 2.09 2.34
N HIS A 47 1.04 2.30 2.23
CA HIS A 47 1.60 3.61 1.91
C HIS A 47 1.18 4.08 0.52
N GLN A 48 1.21 3.22 -0.49
CA GLN A 48 0.75 3.55 -1.84
C GLN A 48 -0.73 3.97 -1.84
N ILE A 49 -1.61 3.20 -1.20
CA ILE A 49 -3.03 3.54 -1.07
C ILE A 49 -3.22 4.88 -0.35
N SER A 50 -2.48 5.13 0.72
CA SER A 50 -2.55 6.42 1.45
C SER A 50 -2.16 7.61 0.58
N TRP A 51 -1.13 7.47 -0.25
CA TRP A 51 -0.74 8.52 -1.21
C TRP A 51 -1.79 8.73 -2.29
N LEU A 52 -2.40 7.67 -2.81
CA LEU A 52 -3.48 7.76 -3.79
C LEU A 52 -4.71 8.48 -3.23
N ILE A 53 -5.12 8.15 -2.01
CA ILE A 53 -6.25 8.83 -1.34
C ILE A 53 -5.94 10.32 -1.13
N ARG A 54 -4.72 10.66 -0.69
CA ARG A 54 -4.31 12.06 -0.55
C ARG A 54 -4.31 12.81 -1.87
N GLY A 55 -3.87 12.15 -2.96
CA GLY A 55 -3.95 12.70 -4.32
C GLY A 55 -5.39 12.94 -4.75
N ALA A 56 -6.29 11.99 -4.53
CA ALA A 56 -7.71 12.12 -4.83
C ALA A 56 -8.37 13.27 -4.05
N LEU A 57 -8.04 13.42 -2.77
CA LEU A 57 -8.52 14.54 -1.95
C LEU A 57 -7.97 15.89 -2.44
N ALA A 58 -6.71 15.96 -2.85
CA ALA A 58 -6.13 17.18 -3.41
C ALA A 58 -6.80 17.56 -4.74
N TRP A 59 -7.08 16.58 -5.58
CA TRP A 59 -7.83 16.75 -6.83
C TRP A 59 -9.26 17.25 -6.57
N SER A 60 -9.98 16.65 -5.64
CA SER A 60 -11.32 17.07 -5.25
C SER A 60 -11.35 18.53 -4.78
N ARG A 61 -10.37 18.93 -3.96
CA ARG A 61 -10.23 20.33 -3.52
C ARG A 61 -9.95 21.28 -4.67
N LEU A 62 -9.17 20.86 -5.65
CA LEU A 62 -8.90 21.67 -6.83
C LEU A 62 -10.18 21.89 -7.64
N ILE A 63 -10.97 20.86 -7.91
CA ILE A 63 -12.25 20.96 -8.61
C ILE A 63 -13.18 21.94 -7.89
N LEU A 64 -13.37 21.79 -6.59
CA LEU A 64 -14.21 22.67 -5.78
C LEU A 64 -13.68 24.11 -5.75
N SER A 65 -12.36 24.30 -5.75
CA SER A 65 -11.75 25.63 -5.79
C SER A 65 -11.97 26.32 -7.14
N GLU A 66 -11.88 25.59 -8.23
CA GLU A 66 -12.13 26.14 -9.57
C GLU A 66 -13.61 26.46 -9.76
N ASP A 67 -14.49 25.59 -9.26
CA ASP A 67 -15.93 25.83 -9.28
C ASP A 67 -16.32 27.08 -8.49
N ALA A 68 -15.82 27.23 -7.28
CA ALA A 68 -16.04 28.42 -6.45
C ALA A 68 -15.54 29.72 -7.13
N LYS A 69 -14.46 29.66 -7.90
CA LYS A 69 -13.97 30.82 -8.66
C LYS A 69 -14.86 31.13 -9.86
N ALA A 70 -15.33 30.11 -10.58
CA ALA A 70 -16.21 30.27 -11.72
C ALA A 70 -17.56 30.84 -11.30
N ASN A 71 -18.07 30.47 -10.16
CA ASN A 71 -19.38 30.85 -9.63
C ASN A 71 -19.34 32.02 -8.64
N ALA A 72 -18.23 32.77 -8.55
CA ALA A 72 -18.02 33.84 -7.55
C ALA A 72 -19.11 34.92 -7.53
N GLN A 73 -19.84 35.17 -8.65
CA GLN A 73 -20.92 36.15 -8.74
C GLN A 73 -22.30 35.60 -8.29
N ARG A 74 -22.48 34.29 -8.33
CA ARG A 74 -23.69 33.59 -7.88
C ARG A 74 -23.28 32.25 -7.26
N PRO A 75 -22.93 32.23 -5.98
CA PRO A 75 -22.53 31.01 -5.30
C PRO A 75 -23.75 30.13 -5.04
N VAL A 76 -24.16 29.37 -6.05
CA VAL A 76 -25.24 28.37 -5.96
C VAL A 76 -24.70 27.07 -6.50
N ASP A 77 -24.50 26.12 -5.62
CA ASP A 77 -24.05 24.78 -5.98
C ASP A 77 -25.23 23.94 -6.48
N HIS A 78 -25.05 23.21 -7.57
CA HIS A 78 -26.07 22.33 -8.12
C HIS A 78 -25.49 21.03 -8.69
N LEU A 79 -26.30 19.96 -8.73
CA LEU A 79 -25.87 18.62 -9.14
C LEU A 79 -25.46 18.48 -10.63
N ALA A 80 -25.57 19.53 -11.42
CA ALA A 80 -25.09 19.53 -12.82
C ALA A 80 -23.64 20.03 -12.95
N GLU A 81 -22.98 20.34 -11.85
CA GLU A 81 -21.59 20.80 -11.82
C GLU A 81 -20.58 19.66 -11.87
N PRO A 82 -19.35 19.91 -12.34
CA PRO A 82 -18.34 18.87 -12.50
C PRO A 82 -18.00 18.09 -11.22
N TRP A 83 -18.12 18.73 -10.06
CA TRP A 83 -17.85 18.08 -8.78
C TRP A 83 -18.89 17.02 -8.39
N ALA A 84 -20.12 17.11 -8.92
CA ALA A 84 -21.21 16.18 -8.63
C ALA A 84 -21.12 14.87 -9.44
N ILE A 85 -20.23 14.80 -10.42
CA ILE A 85 -20.02 13.61 -11.26
C ILE A 85 -19.31 12.54 -10.43
N GLU A 86 -19.96 11.39 -10.26
CA GLU A 86 -19.34 10.24 -9.58
C GLU A 86 -18.20 9.65 -10.42
N LEU A 87 -17.08 9.43 -9.77
CA LEU A 87 -15.96 8.72 -10.37
C LEU A 87 -16.15 7.22 -10.13
N ASN A 88 -16.49 6.47 -11.17
CA ASN A 88 -16.70 5.04 -11.10
C ASN A 88 -15.58 4.30 -11.82
N ASP A 89 -14.88 3.41 -11.09
CA ASP A 89 -13.85 2.49 -11.60
C ASP A 89 -12.89 3.10 -12.63
N SER A 90 -12.45 4.31 -12.33
CA SER A 90 -11.51 5.01 -13.19
C SER A 90 -10.10 4.48 -12.99
N LYS A 91 -9.46 4.03 -14.07
CA LYS A 91 -8.06 3.56 -14.03
C LYS A 91 -7.14 4.71 -13.64
N ILE A 92 -6.33 4.50 -12.61
CA ILE A 92 -5.38 5.54 -12.15
C ILE A 92 -4.36 5.89 -13.22
N SER A 93 -3.99 4.96 -14.08
CA SER A 93 -3.12 5.22 -15.23
C SER A 93 -3.62 6.32 -16.15
N THR A 94 -4.92 6.59 -16.18
CA THR A 94 -5.52 7.68 -16.97
C THR A 94 -5.22 9.06 -16.38
N PHE A 95 -5.00 9.16 -15.07
CA PHE A 95 -4.69 10.42 -14.38
C PHE A 95 -3.18 10.67 -14.25
N VAL A 96 -2.36 9.62 -14.29
CA VAL A 96 -0.90 9.69 -14.16
C VAL A 96 -0.26 9.51 -15.53
N SER A 97 -0.45 10.48 -16.41
CA SER A 97 0.09 10.44 -17.78
C SER A 97 1.60 10.63 -17.87
N TYR A 98 2.34 10.76 -16.77
CA TYR A 98 3.72 11.28 -16.83
C TYR A 98 4.82 10.23 -16.76
N ASP A 99 4.56 8.95 -16.47
CA ASP A 99 5.61 7.94 -16.61
C ASP A 99 5.03 6.51 -16.72
N GLN A 100 4.63 6.14 -17.94
CA GLN A 100 4.10 4.81 -18.25
C GLN A 100 5.11 3.67 -18.00
N LYS A 101 6.36 3.96 -17.67
CA LYS A 101 7.41 2.95 -17.50
C LYS A 101 7.56 2.39 -16.09
N GLN A 102 6.96 3.01 -15.06
CA GLN A 102 7.13 2.55 -13.68
C GLN A 102 5.92 1.81 -13.09
N LEU A 103 4.81 1.72 -13.81
CA LEU A 103 3.62 0.98 -13.36
C LEU A 103 3.47 -0.36 -14.11
N GLU A 104 4.53 -0.92 -14.64
CA GLU A 104 4.58 -2.29 -15.20
C GLU A 104 4.55 -3.39 -14.12
N GLY A 105 3.85 -3.18 -13.04
CA GLY A 105 3.40 -4.24 -12.16
C GLY A 105 1.94 -4.56 -12.49
N ASP A 106 1.63 -5.83 -12.70
CA ASP A 106 0.35 -6.41 -13.14
C ASP A 106 -0.91 -6.02 -12.34
N ALA A 107 -0.88 -5.06 -11.44
CA ALA A 107 -2.03 -4.62 -10.66
C ALA A 107 -2.66 -3.37 -11.27
N GLU A 108 -3.73 -3.54 -12.03
CA GLU A 108 -4.61 -2.44 -12.40
C GLU A 108 -5.25 -1.86 -11.14
N VAL A 109 -4.98 -0.60 -10.84
CA VAL A 109 -5.56 0.11 -9.70
C VAL A 109 -6.68 1.01 -10.19
N PHE A 110 -7.86 0.84 -9.61
CA PHE A 110 -9.06 1.61 -9.90
C PHE A 110 -9.36 2.58 -8.75
N LEU A 111 -9.82 3.75 -9.08
CA LEU A 111 -10.28 4.75 -8.13
C LEU A 111 -11.77 5.00 -8.33
N SER A 112 -12.55 4.87 -7.26
CA SER A 112 -13.96 5.25 -7.23
C SER A 112 -14.18 6.24 -6.09
N GLY A 113 -15.04 7.23 -6.31
CA GLY A 113 -15.32 8.23 -5.29
C GLY A 113 -16.41 9.20 -5.74
N LYS A 114 -16.99 9.90 -4.77
CA LYS A 114 -17.98 10.96 -5.01
C LYS A 114 -17.80 12.08 -4.00
N ILE A 115 -18.18 13.28 -4.43
CA ILE A 115 -18.33 14.44 -3.55
C ILE A 115 -19.82 14.57 -3.26
N VAL A 116 -20.18 14.79 -2.01
CA VAL A 116 -21.57 14.94 -1.56
C VAL A 116 -21.71 16.25 -0.82
N ASP A 117 -22.69 17.06 -1.21
CA ASP A 117 -23.05 18.26 -0.47
C ASP A 117 -23.85 17.90 0.78
N GLU A 118 -23.28 18.15 1.96
CA GLU A 118 -23.92 17.88 3.23
C GLU A 118 -25.07 18.87 3.55
N GLN A 119 -25.09 20.03 2.92
CA GLN A 119 -26.16 21.03 3.12
C GLN A 119 -27.49 20.53 2.53
N GLY A 120 -27.44 19.67 1.51
CA GLY A 120 -28.62 18.99 0.96
C GLY A 120 -29.18 17.86 1.83
N MET A 121 -28.51 17.51 2.93
CA MET A 121 -28.96 16.44 3.82
C MET A 121 -29.92 16.97 4.90
N LEU A 122 -31.02 16.24 5.11
CA LEU A 122 -31.97 16.54 6.20
C LEU A 122 -31.28 16.35 7.57
N ASN A 123 -31.22 17.39 8.35
CA ASN A 123 -30.73 17.31 9.74
C ASN A 123 -31.82 16.69 10.62
N VAL A 124 -31.69 15.42 10.96
CA VAL A 124 -32.67 14.67 11.79
C VAL A 124 -32.49 14.96 13.30
N ARG A 125 -31.53 15.80 13.68
CA ARG A 125 -31.18 16.11 15.09
C ARG A 125 -31.61 17.48 15.53
N ASN A 126 -32.79 17.95 15.11
CA ASN A 126 -33.36 19.15 15.68
C ASN A 126 -34.46 18.77 16.66
#